data_aa5275a508c68e6431d09f95aa78a39e
#
_entry.id   aa5275a508c68e6431d09f95aa78a39e
#
_cell.length_a   1.000
_cell.length_b   1.000
_cell.length_c   1.000
_cell.angle_alpha   90.00
_cell.angle_beta   90.00
_cell.angle_gamma   90.00
#
_symmetry.space_group_name_H-M   'P 1'
#
loop_
_entity.id
_entity.type
_entity.pdbx_description
1 polymer ?
#
loop_
_entity_poly.entity_id
_entity_poly.type
_entity_poly.pdbx_seq_one_letter_code
_entity_poly.pdbx_strand_id
1 'polypeptide(L)'
;IRDRGEERFILAAGKSNRDYDFLVDALKDTPYQVRILSDAYNHPNPGSNIRIYHDVFGEKYYQMLSECCCVIVPLADARISAGQLVFLQAMMFAKPIITTESDTVRDYIESGKNGLIIPKQRDALRDAVRRLYEDEALYRGMAKEGRCRFLENYSVASMARRIGSIWRKLDEKKC
;
A
#
# COMPACT_ATOMS: atom_id res chain seq x y z
N ILE A 1 5.46 9.38 17.24
CA ILE A 1 4.24 10.20 17.19
C ILE A 1 4.65 11.53 16.59
N ARG A 2 4.47 11.73 15.29
CA ARG A 2 4.72 13.04 14.66
C ARG A 2 3.60 13.98 15.04
N ASP A 3 4.01 15.22 15.29
CA ASP A 3 3.15 16.35 15.66
C ASP A 3 2.03 16.55 14.62
N ARG A 4 0.82 16.89 15.08
CA ARG A 4 -0.41 17.00 14.24
C ARG A 4 -0.41 18.21 13.30
N GLY A 5 0.75 18.82 13.04
CA GLY A 5 0.92 19.98 12.15
C GLY A 5 1.25 19.66 10.70
N GLU A 6 1.69 18.44 10.37
CA GLU A 6 1.91 18.04 8.97
C GLU A 6 0.63 17.49 8.35
N GLU A 7 0.27 17.99 7.19
CA GLU A 7 -0.93 17.63 6.43
C GLU A 7 -0.95 16.10 6.16
N ARG A 8 -1.85 15.37 6.83
CA ARG A 8 -2.02 13.92 6.61
C ARG A 8 -2.44 13.66 5.18
N PHE A 9 -1.71 12.85 4.46
CA PHE A 9 -2.06 12.49 3.09
C PHE A 9 -2.04 10.99 2.85
N ILE A 10 -2.81 10.56 1.85
CA ILE A 10 -2.87 9.23 1.31
C ILE A 10 -1.90 9.15 0.13
N LEU A 11 -1.13 8.08 0.03
CA LEU A 11 -0.22 7.85 -1.08
C LEU A 11 -0.78 6.76 -2.01
N ALA A 12 -0.73 6.98 -3.31
CA ALA A 12 -0.95 5.96 -4.32
C ALA A 12 0.21 5.96 -5.31
N ALA A 13 0.77 4.80 -5.62
CA ALA A 13 1.96 4.69 -6.46
C ALA A 13 1.94 3.48 -7.39
N GLY A 14 2.66 3.57 -8.50
CA GLY A 14 2.91 2.50 -9.46
C GLY A 14 2.32 2.75 -10.83
N LYS A 15 2.79 1.98 -11.82
CA LYS A 15 2.38 2.13 -13.23
C LYS A 15 1.47 1.00 -13.70
N SER A 16 1.80 -0.25 -13.33
CA SER A 16 1.14 -1.43 -13.89
C SER A 16 -0.17 -1.73 -13.18
N ASN A 17 -1.23 -1.91 -13.94
CA ASN A 17 -2.54 -2.35 -13.46
C ASN A 17 -3.11 -1.42 -12.37
N ARG A 18 -3.07 -0.10 -12.60
CA ARG A 18 -3.64 0.91 -11.68
C ARG A 18 -4.85 1.57 -12.30
N ASP A 19 -5.92 1.66 -11.52
CA ASP A 19 -7.13 2.43 -11.85
C ASP A 19 -7.15 3.73 -11.04
N TYR A 20 -6.37 4.68 -11.48
CA TYR A 20 -6.34 6.00 -10.83
C TYR A 20 -7.58 6.83 -11.11
N ASP A 21 -8.30 6.58 -12.21
CA ASP A 21 -9.58 7.24 -12.46
C ASP A 21 -10.61 6.84 -11.41
N PHE A 22 -10.67 5.55 -11.06
CA PHE A 22 -11.47 5.08 -9.94
C PHE A 22 -11.10 5.76 -8.62
N LEU A 23 -9.79 5.89 -8.34
CA LEU A 23 -9.29 6.55 -7.14
C LEU A 23 -9.69 8.03 -7.09
N VAL A 24 -9.48 8.76 -8.19
CA VAL A 24 -9.86 10.17 -8.31
C VAL A 24 -11.35 10.33 -8.16
N ASP A 25 -12.15 9.57 -8.88
CA ASP A 25 -13.60 9.61 -8.80
C ASP A 25 -14.17 9.32 -7.40
N ALA A 26 -13.49 8.46 -6.65
CA ALA A 26 -13.89 8.14 -5.29
C ALA A 26 -13.52 9.23 -4.29
N LEU A 27 -12.35 9.86 -4.43
CA LEU A 27 -11.78 10.72 -3.37
C LEU A 27 -11.71 12.20 -3.72
N LYS A 28 -11.99 12.62 -4.98
CA LYS A 28 -12.07 14.05 -5.29
C LYS A 28 -13.16 14.72 -4.45
N ASP A 29 -12.92 15.95 -4.08
CA ASP A 29 -13.83 16.79 -3.30
C ASP A 29 -14.15 16.23 -1.89
N THR A 30 -13.29 15.31 -1.39
CA THR A 30 -13.31 14.85 0.00
C THR A 30 -12.29 15.62 0.84
N PRO A 31 -12.37 15.59 2.19
CA PRO A 31 -11.38 16.25 3.05
C PRO A 31 -10.00 15.56 3.07
N TYR A 32 -9.83 14.45 2.38
CA TYR A 32 -8.60 13.67 2.38
C TYR A 32 -7.63 14.16 1.32
N GLN A 33 -6.41 14.51 1.73
CA GLN A 33 -5.34 14.84 0.78
C GLN A 33 -4.79 13.56 0.14
N VAL A 34 -4.67 13.53 -1.17
CA VAL A 34 -4.18 12.38 -1.93
C VAL A 34 -3.00 12.77 -2.80
N ARG A 35 -1.94 11.98 -2.78
CA ARG A 35 -0.77 12.13 -3.66
C ARG A 35 -0.63 10.88 -4.52
N ILE A 36 -0.73 11.05 -5.84
CA ILE A 36 -0.56 9.99 -6.83
C ILE A 36 0.82 10.13 -7.45
N LEU A 37 1.63 9.07 -7.38
CA LEU A 37 2.95 9.02 -8.00
C LEU A 37 2.89 8.11 -9.23
N SER A 38 2.83 8.71 -10.41
CA SER A 38 2.78 7.98 -11.67
C SER A 38 3.20 8.85 -12.85
N ASP A 39 4.20 8.40 -13.62
CA ASP A 39 4.65 9.11 -14.81
C ASP A 39 3.71 8.89 -16.02
N ALA A 40 2.90 7.85 -15.98
CA ALA A 40 1.99 7.48 -17.06
C ALA A 40 0.57 7.99 -16.87
N TYR A 41 0.25 8.55 -15.70
CA TYR A 41 -1.10 9.00 -15.38
C TYR A 41 -1.17 10.51 -15.30
N ASN A 42 -2.19 11.06 -15.95
CA ASN A 42 -2.57 12.45 -15.83
C ASN A 42 -4.11 12.56 -15.81
N HIS A 43 -4.63 13.55 -15.14
CA HIS A 43 -6.07 13.77 -15.06
C HIS A 43 -6.37 15.27 -15.24
N PRO A 44 -7.32 15.66 -16.12
CA PRO A 44 -7.58 17.07 -16.43
C PRO A 44 -8.15 17.86 -15.26
N ASN A 45 -8.87 17.20 -14.35
CA ASN A 45 -9.47 17.82 -13.17
C ASN A 45 -9.55 16.83 -12.00
N PRO A 46 -8.43 16.59 -11.28
CA PRO A 46 -8.39 15.62 -10.19
C PRO A 46 -9.10 16.09 -8.90
N GLY A 47 -9.54 17.37 -8.85
CA GLY A 47 -10.00 18.00 -7.61
C GLY A 47 -8.88 18.72 -6.85
N SER A 48 -9.22 19.64 -5.96
CA SER A 48 -8.26 20.47 -5.24
C SER A 48 -7.43 19.70 -4.19
N ASN A 49 -7.94 18.56 -3.73
CA ASN A 49 -7.35 17.71 -2.71
C ASN A 49 -6.46 16.58 -3.27
N ILE A 50 -6.34 16.45 -4.59
CA ILE A 50 -5.54 15.39 -5.24
C ILE A 50 -4.41 16.03 -6.03
N ARG A 51 -3.16 15.59 -5.77
CA ARG A 51 -1.98 16.02 -6.51
C ARG A 51 -1.31 14.84 -7.19
N ILE A 52 -1.01 15.00 -8.49
CA ILE A 52 -0.30 14.00 -9.29
C ILE A 52 1.14 14.45 -9.41
N TYR A 53 2.07 13.53 -9.15
CA TYR A 53 3.51 13.76 -9.22
C TYR A 53 4.14 12.82 -10.23
N HIS A 54 5.01 13.38 -11.04
CA HIS A 54 5.82 12.67 -12.02
C HIS A 54 7.30 12.65 -11.56
N ASP A 55 8.08 11.75 -12.08
CA ASP A 55 9.53 11.64 -11.82
C ASP A 55 9.90 11.57 -10.33
N VAL A 56 9.09 10.84 -9.55
CA VAL A 56 9.36 10.63 -8.11
C VAL A 56 9.91 9.22 -7.89
N PHE A 57 11.22 9.15 -7.64
CA PHE A 57 11.95 7.88 -7.43
C PHE A 57 12.88 7.96 -6.22
N GLY A 58 13.46 6.81 -5.85
CA GLY A 58 14.52 6.72 -4.87
C GLY A 58 14.15 7.32 -3.52
N GLU A 59 15.01 8.16 -2.99
CA GLU A 59 14.88 8.74 -1.66
C GLU A 59 13.60 9.58 -1.52
N LYS A 60 13.24 10.37 -2.52
CA LYS A 60 12.04 11.20 -2.52
C LYS A 60 10.76 10.35 -2.42
N TYR A 61 10.72 9.21 -3.12
CA TYR A 61 9.61 8.26 -2.99
C TYR A 61 9.52 7.68 -1.58
N TYR A 62 10.64 7.23 -1.01
CA TYR A 62 10.67 6.68 0.34
C TYR A 62 10.34 7.71 1.42
N GLN A 63 10.73 8.96 1.22
CA GLN A 63 10.33 10.06 2.08
C GLN A 63 8.80 10.21 2.08
N MET A 64 8.17 10.34 0.90
CA MET A 64 6.71 10.46 0.79
C MET A 64 6.00 9.22 1.38
N LEU A 65 6.54 8.03 1.18
CA LEU A 65 6.01 6.81 1.77
C LEU A 65 6.15 6.82 3.30
N SER A 66 7.23 7.35 3.85
CA SER A 66 7.43 7.47 5.29
C SER A 66 6.49 8.50 5.95
N GLU A 67 6.06 9.51 5.21
CA GLU A 67 5.22 10.61 5.67
C GLU A 67 3.73 10.34 5.50
N CYS A 68 3.32 9.53 4.50
CA CYS A 68 1.91 9.26 4.25
C CYS A 68 1.22 8.58 5.43
N CYS A 69 -0.09 8.74 5.55
CA CYS A 69 -0.87 8.02 6.54
C CYS A 69 -1.18 6.58 6.11
N CYS A 70 -1.53 6.36 4.88
CA CYS A 70 -1.79 5.02 4.34
C CYS A 70 -1.49 4.98 2.84
N VAL A 71 -1.43 3.78 2.29
CA VAL A 71 -1.19 3.55 0.85
C VAL A 71 -2.42 2.95 0.21
N ILE A 72 -2.88 3.51 -0.91
CA ILE A 72 -3.95 2.93 -1.73
C ILE A 72 -3.35 2.33 -3.00
N VAL A 73 -3.73 1.08 -3.29
CA VAL A 73 -3.36 0.38 -4.52
C VAL A 73 -4.63 -0.01 -5.27
N PRO A 74 -5.14 0.87 -6.13
CA PRO A 74 -6.37 0.64 -6.90
C PRO A 74 -6.05 -0.22 -8.12
N LEU A 75 -6.29 -1.53 -8.05
CA LEU A 75 -6.02 -2.43 -9.18
C LEU A 75 -7.14 -2.33 -10.22
N ALA A 76 -6.75 -2.27 -11.50
CA ALA A 76 -7.67 -2.14 -12.62
C ALA A 76 -8.32 -3.49 -12.97
N ASP A 77 -7.53 -4.54 -13.18
CA ASP A 77 -7.97 -5.90 -13.48
C ASP A 77 -7.57 -6.86 -12.35
N ALA A 78 -8.56 -7.55 -11.78
CA ALA A 78 -8.37 -8.48 -10.67
C ALA A 78 -7.53 -9.72 -11.04
N ARG A 79 -7.48 -10.09 -12.31
CA ARG A 79 -6.75 -11.26 -12.82
C ARG A 79 -5.26 -11.00 -13.05
N ILE A 80 -4.84 -9.72 -13.03
CA ILE A 80 -3.45 -9.34 -13.23
C ILE A 80 -2.75 -9.22 -11.89
N SER A 81 -1.72 -10.04 -11.70
CA SER A 81 -0.85 -9.96 -10.52
C SER A 81 -0.02 -8.68 -10.54
N ALA A 82 -0.38 -7.72 -9.70
CA ALA A 82 0.29 -6.43 -9.60
C ALA A 82 0.21 -5.85 -8.18
N GLY A 83 1.05 -4.85 -7.91
CA GLY A 83 1.03 -4.14 -6.62
C GLY A 83 1.99 -4.67 -5.57
N GLN A 84 2.61 -5.84 -5.76
CA GLN A 84 3.41 -6.54 -4.76
C GLN A 84 4.52 -5.66 -4.19
N LEU A 85 5.29 -4.99 -5.02
CA LEU A 85 6.36 -4.11 -4.56
C LEU A 85 5.84 -2.98 -3.66
N VAL A 86 4.73 -2.37 -4.04
CA VAL A 86 4.10 -1.30 -3.27
C VAL A 86 3.55 -1.82 -1.95
N PHE A 87 2.95 -3.03 -1.93
CA PHE A 87 2.52 -3.67 -0.69
C PHE A 87 3.69 -3.89 0.27
N LEU A 88 4.78 -4.49 -0.23
CA LEU A 88 5.96 -4.77 0.59
C LEU A 88 6.62 -3.49 1.12
N GLN A 89 6.71 -2.45 0.30
CA GLN A 89 7.24 -1.16 0.71
C GLN A 89 6.34 -0.47 1.75
N ALA A 90 5.02 -0.50 1.56
CA ALA A 90 4.09 0.04 2.56
C ALA A 90 4.22 -0.69 3.90
N MET A 91 4.28 -2.02 3.90
CA MET A 91 4.52 -2.83 5.10
C MET A 91 5.88 -2.51 5.74
N MET A 92 6.93 -2.34 4.94
CA MET A 92 8.26 -1.95 5.41
C MET A 92 8.25 -0.64 6.19
N PHE A 93 7.41 0.32 5.79
CA PHE A 93 7.24 1.60 6.46
C PHE A 93 6.09 1.64 7.48
N ALA A 94 5.54 0.48 7.83
CA ALA A 94 4.41 0.38 8.76
C ALA A 94 3.21 1.24 8.33
N LYS A 95 2.88 1.23 7.04
CA LYS A 95 1.73 1.95 6.50
C LYS A 95 0.59 0.98 6.21
N PRO A 96 -0.61 1.22 6.76
CA PRO A 96 -1.80 0.49 6.38
C PRO A 96 -2.06 0.58 4.89
N ILE A 97 -2.60 -0.50 4.31
CA ILE A 97 -2.84 -0.62 2.88
C ILE A 97 -4.34 -0.74 2.63
N ILE A 98 -4.85 0.01 1.66
CA ILE A 98 -6.18 -0.22 1.07
C ILE A 98 -5.95 -0.67 -0.37
N THR A 99 -6.55 -1.76 -0.77
CA THR A 99 -6.44 -2.26 -2.14
C THR A 99 -7.76 -2.83 -2.63
N THR A 100 -8.00 -2.74 -3.94
CA THR A 100 -9.12 -3.46 -4.56
C THR A 100 -8.79 -4.94 -4.63
N GLU A 101 -9.83 -5.77 -4.69
CA GLU A 101 -9.69 -7.21 -4.75
C GLU A 101 -8.99 -7.67 -6.03
N SER A 102 -8.11 -8.67 -5.89
CA SER A 102 -7.53 -9.42 -7.00
C SER A 102 -7.10 -10.82 -6.53
N ASP A 103 -6.86 -11.72 -7.49
CA ASP A 103 -6.52 -13.12 -7.21
C ASP A 103 -5.26 -13.28 -6.34
N THR A 104 -4.29 -12.37 -6.47
CA THR A 104 -2.99 -12.46 -5.76
C THR A 104 -2.85 -11.56 -4.54
N VAL A 105 -3.79 -10.66 -4.29
CA VAL A 105 -3.71 -9.72 -3.16
C VAL A 105 -3.69 -10.46 -1.83
N ARG A 106 -4.44 -11.56 -1.70
CA ARG A 106 -4.56 -12.33 -0.46
C ARG A 106 -3.27 -13.05 -0.05
N ASP A 107 -2.29 -13.19 -0.94
CA ASP A 107 -0.96 -13.70 -0.62
C ASP A 107 -0.17 -12.72 0.28
N TYR A 108 -0.49 -11.44 0.17
CA TYR A 108 0.20 -10.35 0.88
C TYR A 108 -0.66 -9.70 1.97
N ILE A 109 -1.95 -9.50 1.69
CA ILE A 109 -2.86 -8.74 2.54
C ILE A 109 -3.91 -9.67 3.14
N GLU A 110 -3.98 -9.69 4.44
CA GLU A 110 -5.07 -10.27 5.22
C GLU A 110 -5.98 -9.13 5.66
N SER A 111 -7.18 -9.07 5.05
CA SER A 111 -8.10 -7.95 5.25
C SER A 111 -8.51 -7.83 6.72
N GLY A 112 -8.43 -6.63 7.26
CA GLY A 112 -8.68 -6.34 8.66
C GLY A 112 -7.46 -6.49 9.58
N LYS A 113 -6.34 -7.10 9.12
CA LYS A 113 -5.12 -7.27 9.92
C LYS A 113 -3.98 -6.35 9.48
N ASN A 114 -3.51 -6.47 8.26
CA ASN A 114 -2.40 -5.65 7.74
C ASN A 114 -2.80 -4.73 6.58
N GLY A 115 -4.08 -4.69 6.25
CA GLY A 115 -4.67 -3.83 5.24
C GLY A 115 -6.17 -4.07 5.09
N LEU A 116 -6.80 -3.37 4.16
CA LEU A 116 -8.19 -3.53 3.79
C LEU A 116 -8.28 -3.92 2.32
N ILE A 117 -8.89 -5.07 2.03
CA ILE A 117 -9.27 -5.48 0.68
C ILE A 117 -10.72 -5.05 0.48
N ILE A 118 -10.98 -4.26 -0.55
CA ILE A 118 -12.30 -3.69 -0.81
C ILE A 118 -12.80 -4.09 -2.21
N PRO A 119 -14.11 -4.18 -2.40
CA PRO A 119 -14.68 -4.22 -3.75
C PRO A 119 -14.37 -2.90 -4.48
N LYS A 120 -14.31 -2.96 -5.82
CA LYS A 120 -14.05 -1.77 -6.65
C LYS A 120 -15.31 -0.90 -6.74
N GLN A 121 -15.65 -0.26 -5.64
CA GLN A 121 -16.81 0.61 -5.45
C GLN A 121 -16.37 1.87 -4.70
N ARG A 122 -16.86 3.05 -5.14
CA ARG A 122 -16.47 4.35 -4.56
C ARG A 122 -16.76 4.44 -3.07
N ASP A 123 -17.93 4.01 -2.67
CA ASP A 123 -18.35 4.09 -1.26
C ASP A 123 -17.53 3.14 -0.38
N ALA A 124 -17.16 1.96 -0.88
CA ALA A 124 -16.27 1.04 -0.17
C ALA A 124 -14.87 1.64 0.05
N LEU A 125 -14.35 2.37 -0.94
CA LEU A 125 -13.06 3.07 -0.79
C LEU A 125 -13.16 4.23 0.20
N ARG A 126 -14.19 5.06 0.11
CA ARG A 126 -14.44 6.15 1.05
C ARG A 126 -14.58 5.65 2.49
N ASP A 127 -15.32 4.59 2.68
CA ASP A 127 -15.52 3.99 4.00
C ASP A 127 -14.22 3.41 4.58
N ALA A 128 -13.42 2.73 3.75
CA ALA A 128 -12.13 2.22 4.16
C ALA A 128 -11.17 3.36 4.58
N VAL A 129 -11.12 4.45 3.83
CA VAL A 129 -10.33 5.63 4.16
C VAL A 129 -10.84 6.25 5.47
N ARG A 130 -12.14 6.49 5.59
CA ARG A 130 -12.75 7.05 6.80
C ARG A 130 -12.39 6.22 8.03
N ARG A 131 -12.54 4.92 7.98
CA ARG A 131 -12.18 4.00 9.08
C ARG A 131 -10.73 4.14 9.52
N LEU A 132 -9.78 4.23 8.60
CA LEU A 132 -8.36 4.43 8.94
C LEU A 132 -8.06 5.82 9.51
N TYR A 133 -8.87 6.82 9.20
CA TYR A 133 -8.70 8.17 9.73
C TYR A 133 -9.34 8.36 11.11
N GLU A 134 -10.45 7.67 11.38
CA GLU A 134 -11.23 7.82 12.60
C GLU A 134 -10.85 6.78 13.67
N ASP A 135 -10.46 5.56 13.28
CA ASP A 135 -10.11 4.48 14.20
C ASP A 135 -8.59 4.34 14.36
N GLU A 136 -8.05 5.01 15.36
CA GLU A 136 -6.62 4.97 15.69
C GLU A 136 -6.15 3.57 16.09
N ALA A 137 -6.98 2.77 16.74
CA ALA A 137 -6.63 1.41 17.16
C ALA A 137 -6.50 0.49 15.94
N LEU A 138 -7.44 0.58 15.00
CA LEU A 138 -7.38 -0.13 13.72
C LEU A 138 -6.14 0.27 12.93
N TYR A 139 -5.88 1.57 12.82
CA TYR A 139 -4.71 2.11 12.14
C TYR A 139 -3.41 1.53 12.70
N ARG A 140 -3.22 1.64 14.02
CA ARG A 140 -1.99 1.16 14.69
C ARG A 140 -1.85 -0.34 14.62
N GLY A 141 -2.95 -1.08 14.75
CA GLY A 141 -2.98 -2.53 14.61
C GLY A 141 -2.48 -2.96 13.23
N MET A 142 -3.05 -2.38 12.17
CA MET A 142 -2.65 -2.70 10.79
C MET A 142 -1.21 -2.30 10.48
N ALA A 143 -0.77 -1.13 10.94
CA ALA A 143 0.59 -0.66 10.75
C ALA A 143 1.61 -1.60 11.40
N LYS A 144 1.37 -2.02 12.64
CA LYS A 144 2.20 -2.97 13.39
C LYS A 144 2.23 -4.33 12.71
N GLU A 145 1.06 -4.89 12.40
CA GLU A 145 0.95 -6.21 11.78
C GLU A 145 1.62 -6.25 10.41
N GLY A 146 1.40 -5.22 9.58
CA GLY A 146 2.09 -5.09 8.29
C GLY A 146 3.61 -5.11 8.45
N ARG A 147 4.14 -4.35 9.39
CA ARG A 147 5.59 -4.31 9.68
C ARG A 147 6.13 -5.65 10.17
N CYS A 148 5.44 -6.32 11.09
CA CYS A 148 5.81 -7.64 11.58
C CYS A 148 5.86 -8.65 10.43
N ARG A 149 4.81 -8.70 9.62
CA ARG A 149 4.70 -9.60 8.46
C ARG A 149 5.81 -9.36 7.44
N PHE A 150 6.16 -8.09 7.17
CA PHE A 150 7.31 -7.75 6.33
C PHE A 150 8.62 -8.31 6.89
N LEU A 151 8.92 -8.08 8.16
CA LEU A 151 10.17 -8.51 8.78
C LEU A 151 10.30 -10.04 8.81
N GLU A 152 9.21 -10.74 9.07
CA GLU A 152 9.18 -12.19 9.18
C GLU A 152 9.26 -12.90 7.81
N ASN A 153 8.62 -12.34 6.79
CA ASN A 153 8.39 -13.05 5.54
C ASN A 153 9.08 -12.45 4.32
N TYR A 154 9.29 -11.14 4.27
CA TYR A 154 9.68 -10.45 3.04
C TYR A 154 10.98 -9.65 3.14
N SER A 155 11.59 -9.56 4.32
CA SER A 155 12.88 -8.90 4.49
C SER A 155 14.03 -9.73 3.90
N VAL A 156 15.12 -9.08 3.51
CA VAL A 156 16.35 -9.76 3.05
C VAL A 156 16.83 -10.77 4.09
N ALA A 157 16.75 -10.44 5.37
CA ALA A 157 17.13 -11.33 6.46
C ALA A 157 16.24 -12.59 6.54
N SER A 158 14.92 -12.45 6.32
CA SER A 158 14.01 -13.60 6.31
C SER A 158 14.26 -14.49 5.09
N MET A 159 14.53 -13.90 3.93
CA MET A 159 14.88 -14.62 2.72
C MET A 159 16.17 -15.40 2.90
N ALA A 160 17.22 -14.78 3.43
CA ALA A 160 18.50 -15.44 3.69
C ALA A 160 18.34 -16.63 4.64
N ARG A 161 17.56 -16.50 5.72
CA ARG A 161 17.27 -17.62 6.64
C ARG A 161 16.58 -18.78 5.94
N ARG A 162 15.58 -18.50 5.08
CA ARG A 162 14.83 -19.54 4.32
C ARG A 162 15.75 -20.27 3.35
N ILE A 163 16.54 -19.54 2.56
CA ILE A 163 17.52 -20.14 1.65
C ILE A 163 18.51 -21.02 2.43
N GLY A 164 19.09 -20.52 3.51
CA GLY A 164 20.01 -21.27 4.35
C GLY A 164 19.40 -22.55 4.95
N SER A 165 18.11 -22.52 5.29
CA SER A 165 17.40 -23.72 5.77
C SER A 165 17.19 -24.78 4.66
N ILE A 166 16.93 -24.33 3.42
CA ILE A 166 16.79 -25.25 2.28
C ILE A 166 18.14 -25.91 1.96
N TRP A 167 19.23 -25.14 1.94
CA TRP A 167 20.57 -25.67 1.69
C TRP A 167 20.94 -26.75 2.70
N ARG A 168 20.78 -26.51 4.01
CA ARG A 168 21.05 -27.52 5.03
C ARG A 168 20.28 -28.82 4.82
N LYS A 169 18.99 -28.74 4.51
CA LYS A 169 18.15 -29.91 4.22
C LYS A 169 18.60 -30.70 2.99
N LEU A 170 19.17 -30.02 1.99
CA LEU A 170 19.71 -30.68 0.79
C LEU A 170 21.03 -31.39 1.08
N ASP A 171 21.91 -30.82 1.92
CA ASP A 171 23.16 -31.43 2.32
C ASP A 171 22.93 -32.69 3.19
N GLU A 172 21.97 -32.63 4.13
CA GLU A 172 21.58 -33.79 4.96
C GLU A 172 21.03 -34.97 4.15
N LYS A 173 20.47 -34.74 2.96
CA LYS A 173 19.98 -35.81 2.08
C LYS A 173 21.05 -36.43 1.18
N LYS A 174 22.27 -35.89 1.15
CA LYS A 174 23.38 -36.39 0.35
C LYS A 174 24.34 -37.29 1.15
N CYS A 175 24.16 -37.36 2.47
CA CYS A 175 24.84 -38.31 3.35
C CYS A 175 23.95 -39.52 3.65
#